data_42c0e2289dbf108bb1aba64d552f6592
#
_entry.id   42c0e2289dbf108bb1aba64d552f6592
#
_cell.length_a   1.000
_cell.length_b   1.000
_cell.length_c   1.000
_cell.angle_alpha   90.00
_cell.angle_beta   90.00
_cell.angle_gamma   90.00
#
_symmetry.space_group_name_H-M   'P 1'
#
loop_
_entity.id
_entity.type
_entity.pdbx_description
1 polymer ?
#
loop_
_entity_poly.entity_id
_entity_poly.type
_entity_poly.pdbx_seq_one_letter_code
_entity_poly.pdbx_strand_id
1 'polypeptide(L)'
;MKPRRVVLAWIAFALPALILAAVLWHGPGAAVAQQKFVWKVQSAWPATNLLHISAVELGKMIDEMSGGRLKWEMSAAGTIVGTFEVLDAVNRGLIDATHAWPGYWAGKNSAAGLFGPGPAGPFGMDREEYLGWLFAGGGLELYNEMLQKELKMNVVVPVFTTSLPYWEPLGWFKKPFSNLDDLRKMRFRTSGLGMEMMKTMGISVVTLAGGEVIPALERGAVEGAEWAVPSHDILMGFHNVTKNYYMPDLRQPASYQEVVINKKKWDELPNDLKAIVKWAGMAEIIRMTAYSVDLDSKAAEELEKKHGVKIQTTPPDVLKAQVAAIDKVYEAEAQKNPFFAKVLKSQKDFASRAVPHAQKIRPPIEVVVAHYWKK
;
A
#
# COMPACT_ATOMS: atom_id res chain seq x y z
N MET A 1 -33.72 -52.02 -71.74
CA MET A 1 -34.38 -51.53 -70.51
C MET A 1 -33.39 -51.45 -69.36
N LYS A 2 -33.07 -50.22 -68.96
CA LYS A 2 -32.57 -49.73 -67.69
C LYS A 2 -31.30 -50.29 -67.07
N PRO A 3 -30.44 -49.32 -66.72
CA PRO A 3 -29.87 -49.22 -65.34
C PRO A 3 -29.98 -47.78 -64.82
N ARG A 4 -30.94 -47.48 -63.96
CA ARG A 4 -31.10 -46.14 -63.31
C ARG A 4 -31.13 -46.20 -61.80
N ARG A 5 -30.71 -47.29 -61.17
CA ARG A 5 -30.78 -47.44 -59.67
C ARG A 5 -29.45 -47.55 -58.90
N VAL A 6 -28.32 -47.50 -59.58
CA VAL A 6 -27.01 -47.68 -58.87
C VAL A 6 -26.35 -46.36 -58.55
N VAL A 7 -26.70 -45.23 -59.18
CA VAL A 7 -26.02 -43.96 -58.99
C VAL A 7 -26.42 -43.20 -57.69
N LEU A 8 -27.67 -43.42 -57.20
CA LEU A 8 -28.16 -42.73 -55.99
C LEU A 8 -27.68 -43.32 -54.68
N ALA A 9 -27.20 -44.55 -54.63
CA ALA A 9 -26.67 -45.18 -53.38
C ALA A 9 -25.28 -44.67 -52.96
N TRP A 10 -24.47 -44.21 -53.91
CA TRP A 10 -23.11 -43.72 -53.63
C TRP A 10 -23.04 -42.26 -53.13
N ILE A 11 -24.06 -41.46 -53.44
CA ILE A 11 -24.13 -40.04 -52.97
C ILE A 11 -24.56 -40.00 -51.50
N ALA A 12 -25.35 -40.94 -51.00
CA ALA A 12 -25.83 -40.97 -49.61
C ALA A 12 -24.73 -41.38 -48.58
N PHE A 13 -23.65 -42.07 -49.02
CA PHE A 13 -22.55 -42.45 -48.13
C PHE A 13 -21.35 -41.46 -48.16
N ALA A 14 -21.23 -40.63 -49.18
CA ALA A 14 -20.12 -39.67 -49.31
C ALA A 14 -20.31 -38.40 -48.46
N LEU A 15 -21.54 -37.96 -48.21
CA LEU A 15 -21.81 -36.74 -47.38
C LEU A 15 -21.46 -36.90 -45.90
N PRO A 16 -21.78 -38.01 -45.19
CA PRO A 16 -21.38 -38.14 -43.78
C PRO A 16 -19.89 -38.32 -43.60
N ALA A 17 -19.17 -38.91 -44.57
CA ALA A 17 -17.72 -39.07 -44.50
C ALA A 17 -16.95 -37.72 -44.66
N LEU A 18 -17.47 -36.79 -45.47
CA LEU A 18 -16.90 -35.45 -45.64
C LEU A 18 -17.18 -34.54 -44.43
N ILE A 19 -18.33 -34.69 -43.77
CA ILE A 19 -18.65 -33.97 -42.53
C ILE A 19 -17.77 -34.50 -41.38
N LEU A 20 -17.56 -35.81 -41.29
CA LEU A 20 -16.68 -36.40 -40.28
C LEU A 20 -15.18 -36.01 -40.47
N ALA A 21 -14.73 -35.91 -41.71
CA ALA A 21 -13.38 -35.48 -42.05
C ALA A 21 -13.19 -33.94 -41.76
N ALA A 22 -14.20 -33.13 -41.93
CA ALA A 22 -14.18 -31.71 -41.61
C ALA A 22 -14.17 -31.46 -40.08
N VAL A 23 -14.80 -32.32 -39.28
CA VAL A 23 -14.79 -32.25 -37.80
C VAL A 23 -13.48 -32.77 -37.23
N LEU A 24 -12.84 -33.71 -37.88
CA LEU A 24 -11.52 -34.26 -37.42
C LEU A 24 -10.31 -33.38 -37.84
N TRP A 25 -10.50 -32.41 -38.74
CA TRP A 25 -9.44 -31.52 -39.16
C TRP A 25 -9.37 -30.21 -38.34
N HIS A 26 -10.21 -30.07 -37.36
CA HIS A 26 -9.94 -29.16 -36.26
C HIS A 26 -9.01 -29.90 -35.29
N GLY A 27 -7.78 -30.16 -35.74
CA GLY A 27 -6.69 -30.56 -34.87
C GLY A 27 -6.62 -29.59 -33.68
N PRO A 28 -6.13 -30.00 -32.52
CA PRO A 28 -5.97 -29.09 -31.39
C PRO A 28 -5.26 -27.86 -31.93
N GLY A 29 -5.98 -26.73 -31.98
CA GLY A 29 -5.44 -25.47 -32.49
C GLY A 29 -4.05 -25.31 -31.90
N ALA A 30 -3.05 -25.16 -32.77
CA ALA A 30 -1.68 -25.00 -32.30
C ALA A 30 -1.74 -24.00 -31.16
N ALA A 31 -1.43 -24.45 -29.95
CA ALA A 31 -1.42 -23.60 -28.79
C ALA A 31 -0.44 -22.47 -29.13
N VAL A 32 -0.96 -21.31 -29.54
CA VAL A 32 -0.13 -20.15 -29.79
C VAL A 32 0.60 -19.94 -28.48
N ALA A 33 1.92 -20.12 -28.50
CA ALA A 33 2.72 -19.94 -27.31
C ALA A 33 2.41 -18.54 -26.74
N GLN A 34 1.67 -18.52 -25.63
CA GLN A 34 1.26 -17.25 -25.03
C GLN A 34 2.53 -16.51 -24.60
N GLN A 35 2.65 -15.26 -25.02
CA GLN A 35 3.79 -14.42 -24.67
C GLN A 35 3.95 -14.36 -23.15
N LYS A 36 5.16 -14.63 -22.67
CA LYS A 36 5.53 -14.57 -21.27
C LYS A 36 6.31 -13.29 -20.99
N PHE A 37 6.01 -12.71 -19.85
CA PHE A 37 6.66 -11.51 -19.32
C PHE A 37 7.32 -11.86 -17.98
N VAL A 38 8.60 -11.54 -17.85
CA VAL A 38 9.35 -11.68 -16.61
C VAL A 38 9.84 -10.29 -16.23
N TRP A 39 9.41 -9.80 -15.07
CA TRP A 39 9.73 -8.47 -14.60
C TRP A 39 10.68 -8.50 -13.41
N LYS A 40 11.70 -7.64 -13.44
CA LYS A 40 12.55 -7.33 -12.29
C LYS A 40 11.81 -6.36 -11.39
N VAL A 41 11.44 -6.80 -10.20
CA VAL A 41 10.69 -5.99 -9.23
C VAL A 41 11.48 -5.87 -7.94
N GLN A 42 11.63 -4.66 -7.42
CA GLN A 42 12.22 -4.46 -6.10
C GLN A 42 11.23 -3.74 -5.20
N SER A 43 10.98 -4.29 -4.01
CA SER A 43 10.20 -3.58 -2.99
C SER A 43 11.06 -2.57 -2.23
N ALA A 44 10.41 -1.56 -1.65
CA ALA A 44 11.06 -0.56 -0.79
C ALA A 44 11.29 -1.07 0.66
N TRP A 45 11.12 -2.37 0.94
CA TRP A 45 11.05 -2.94 2.27
C TRP A 45 12.19 -3.92 2.54
N PRO A 46 12.70 -4.00 3.81
CA PRO A 46 13.60 -5.07 4.24
C PRO A 46 12.97 -6.45 4.03
N ALA A 47 13.79 -7.47 3.73
CA ALA A 47 13.32 -8.82 3.40
C ALA A 47 12.48 -9.48 4.50
N THR A 48 12.71 -9.15 5.76
CA THR A 48 11.97 -9.69 6.92
C THR A 48 10.65 -8.99 7.18
N ASN A 49 10.37 -7.86 6.51
CA ASN A 49 9.18 -7.05 6.76
C ASN A 49 7.94 -7.63 6.06
N LEU A 50 6.78 -7.59 6.72
CA LEU A 50 5.51 -8.08 6.13
C LEU A 50 5.10 -7.34 4.86
N LEU A 51 5.51 -6.08 4.66
CA LEU A 51 5.26 -5.37 3.40
C LEU A 51 6.07 -5.96 2.23
N HIS A 52 7.29 -6.47 2.48
CA HIS A 52 8.03 -7.22 1.47
C HIS A 52 7.36 -8.56 1.18
N ILE A 53 6.96 -9.28 2.23
CA ILE A 53 6.25 -10.56 2.10
C ILE A 53 4.96 -10.37 1.31
N SER A 54 4.21 -9.31 1.58
CA SER A 54 3.00 -8.95 0.82
C SER A 54 3.30 -8.67 -0.66
N ALA A 55 4.40 -7.98 -0.97
CA ALA A 55 4.81 -7.76 -2.36
C ALA A 55 5.17 -9.08 -3.07
N VAL A 56 5.82 -10.02 -2.38
CA VAL A 56 6.10 -11.37 -2.89
C VAL A 56 4.81 -12.14 -3.16
N GLU A 57 3.86 -12.11 -2.23
CA GLU A 57 2.56 -12.79 -2.39
C GLU A 57 1.73 -12.18 -3.52
N LEU A 58 1.74 -10.85 -3.68
CA LEU A 58 1.12 -10.18 -4.83
C LEU A 58 1.72 -10.69 -6.16
N GLY A 59 3.04 -10.82 -6.23
CA GLY A 59 3.72 -11.38 -7.41
C GLY A 59 3.30 -12.82 -7.70
N LYS A 60 3.14 -13.66 -6.66
CA LYS A 60 2.64 -15.04 -6.80
C LYS A 60 1.18 -15.07 -7.28
N MET A 61 0.33 -14.21 -6.73
CA MET A 61 -1.07 -14.11 -7.18
C MET A 61 -1.16 -13.72 -8.66
N ILE A 62 -0.32 -12.76 -9.10
CA ILE A 62 -0.27 -12.36 -10.51
C ILE A 62 0.22 -13.52 -11.40
N ASP A 63 1.25 -14.25 -10.98
CA ASP A 63 1.76 -15.42 -11.70
C ASP A 63 0.68 -16.50 -11.84
N GLU A 64 0.02 -16.85 -10.75
CA GLU A 64 -1.09 -17.81 -10.71
C GLU A 64 -2.28 -17.38 -11.59
N MET A 65 -2.79 -16.16 -11.38
CA MET A 65 -3.93 -15.63 -12.13
C MET A 65 -3.65 -15.49 -13.62
N SER A 66 -2.39 -15.25 -14.00
CA SER A 66 -1.96 -15.14 -15.40
C SER A 66 -1.67 -16.50 -16.06
N GLY A 67 -1.72 -17.61 -15.32
CA GLY A 67 -1.30 -18.94 -15.80
C GLY A 67 0.19 -18.97 -16.17
N GLY A 68 1.03 -18.28 -15.41
CA GLY A 68 2.48 -18.20 -15.61
C GLY A 68 2.92 -17.26 -16.74
N ARG A 69 2.03 -16.39 -17.23
CA ARG A 69 2.36 -15.44 -18.31
C ARG A 69 3.04 -14.15 -17.83
N LEU A 70 2.79 -13.74 -16.59
CA LEU A 70 3.45 -12.57 -15.98
C LEU A 70 4.07 -12.99 -14.64
N LYS A 71 5.38 -13.02 -14.59
CA LYS A 71 6.16 -13.40 -13.41
C LYS A 71 6.95 -12.20 -12.88
N TRP A 72 6.95 -12.01 -11.57
CA TRP A 72 7.79 -11.04 -10.88
C TRP A 72 8.99 -11.71 -10.23
N GLU A 73 10.19 -11.27 -10.61
CA GLU A 73 11.43 -11.59 -9.89
C GLU A 73 11.60 -10.52 -8.79
N MET A 74 11.11 -10.87 -7.60
CA MET A 74 11.03 -9.94 -6.47
C MET A 74 12.34 -9.88 -5.69
N SER A 75 12.84 -8.65 -5.46
CA SER A 75 13.99 -8.32 -4.62
C SER A 75 13.57 -7.44 -3.45
N ALA A 76 14.28 -7.55 -2.33
CA ALA A 76 14.10 -6.66 -1.18
C ALA A 76 14.84 -5.33 -1.36
N ALA A 77 14.55 -4.35 -0.50
CA ALA A 77 15.24 -3.07 -0.45
C ALA A 77 16.76 -3.22 -0.38
N GLY A 78 17.48 -2.39 -1.11
CA GLY A 78 18.95 -2.39 -1.13
C GLY A 78 19.60 -3.48 -1.99
N THR A 79 18.81 -4.36 -2.63
CA THR A 79 19.38 -5.40 -3.52
C THR A 79 19.91 -4.81 -4.82
N ILE A 80 19.17 -3.90 -5.44
CA ILE A 80 19.54 -3.27 -6.73
C ILE A 80 19.81 -1.78 -6.48
N VAL A 81 18.88 -1.09 -5.81
CA VAL A 81 19.00 0.33 -5.43
C VAL A 81 18.49 0.55 -4.00
N GLY A 82 18.83 1.70 -3.40
CA GLY A 82 18.33 2.10 -2.09
C GLY A 82 16.80 2.30 -2.05
N THR A 83 16.22 2.24 -0.85
CA THR A 83 14.77 2.37 -0.64
C THR A 83 14.16 3.60 -1.32
N PHE A 84 14.78 4.76 -1.19
CA PHE A 84 14.26 6.03 -1.72
C PHE A 84 14.57 6.24 -3.21
N GLU A 85 15.31 5.32 -3.84
CA GLU A 85 15.74 5.38 -5.24
C GLU A 85 14.89 4.50 -6.17
N VAL A 86 14.02 3.64 -5.61
CA VAL A 86 13.27 2.65 -6.40
C VAL A 86 12.35 3.31 -7.44
N LEU A 87 11.73 4.45 -7.12
CA LEU A 87 10.89 5.20 -8.07
C LEU A 87 11.70 5.68 -9.29
N ASP A 88 12.90 6.25 -9.06
CA ASP A 88 13.78 6.69 -10.12
C ASP A 88 14.35 5.51 -10.93
N ALA A 89 14.58 4.37 -10.28
CA ALA A 89 15.02 3.14 -10.94
C ALA A 89 13.95 2.59 -11.89
N VAL A 90 12.67 2.61 -11.48
CA VAL A 90 11.54 2.25 -12.37
C VAL A 90 11.43 3.24 -13.51
N ASN A 91 11.50 4.54 -13.22
CA ASN A 91 11.42 5.59 -14.24
C ASN A 91 12.48 5.42 -15.35
N ARG A 92 13.71 5.07 -14.97
CA ARG A 92 14.82 4.82 -15.90
C ARG A 92 14.82 3.43 -16.53
N GLY A 93 13.93 2.51 -16.09
CA GLY A 93 13.86 1.14 -16.58
C GLY A 93 14.99 0.24 -16.08
N LEU A 94 15.66 0.58 -14.97
CA LEU A 94 16.64 -0.28 -14.31
C LEU A 94 15.95 -1.49 -13.65
N ILE A 95 14.76 -1.26 -13.09
CA ILE A 95 13.79 -2.26 -12.66
C ILE A 95 12.46 -2.01 -13.37
N ASP A 96 11.67 -3.05 -13.58
CA ASP A 96 10.42 -2.97 -14.33
C ASP A 96 9.26 -2.45 -13.46
N ALA A 97 9.28 -2.75 -12.16
CA ALA A 97 8.29 -2.27 -11.20
C ALA A 97 8.85 -2.19 -9.78
N THR A 98 8.12 -1.49 -8.91
CA THR A 98 8.38 -1.47 -7.46
C THR A 98 7.08 -1.54 -6.68
N HIS A 99 7.16 -2.11 -5.46
CA HIS A 99 6.14 -2.02 -4.42
C HIS A 99 6.68 -1.11 -3.33
N ALA A 100 6.02 0.04 -3.13
CA ALA A 100 6.53 1.12 -2.28
C ALA A 100 5.39 1.87 -1.57
N TRP A 101 5.74 2.92 -0.83
CA TRP A 101 4.79 3.81 -0.18
C TRP A 101 4.87 5.23 -0.76
N PRO A 102 3.75 5.83 -1.17
CA PRO A 102 3.74 7.15 -1.83
C PRO A 102 4.40 8.25 -1.02
N GLY A 103 4.28 8.21 0.30
CA GLY A 103 4.86 9.21 1.19
C GLY A 103 6.39 9.36 1.10
N TYR A 104 7.09 8.37 0.57
CA TYR A 104 8.54 8.46 0.34
C TYR A 104 8.93 9.47 -0.73
N TRP A 105 8.00 9.84 -1.60
CA TRP A 105 8.22 10.79 -2.68
C TRP A 105 7.87 12.24 -2.32
N ALA A 106 7.49 12.53 -1.06
CA ALA A 106 7.14 13.88 -0.61
C ALA A 106 8.28 14.89 -0.85
N GLY A 107 9.54 14.46 -0.83
CA GLY A 107 10.68 15.30 -1.20
C GLY A 107 10.78 15.65 -2.70
N LYS A 108 10.11 14.87 -3.58
CA LYS A 108 10.02 15.17 -5.01
C LYS A 108 8.83 16.06 -5.34
N ASN A 109 7.70 15.78 -4.72
CA ASN A 109 6.50 16.61 -4.75
C ASN A 109 5.73 16.39 -3.45
N SER A 110 5.52 17.45 -2.66
CA SER A 110 4.87 17.35 -1.35
C SER A 110 3.48 16.72 -1.40
N ALA A 111 2.77 16.82 -2.55
CA ALA A 111 1.48 16.18 -2.76
C ALA A 111 1.54 14.64 -2.65
N ALA A 112 2.69 14.02 -2.87
CA ALA A 112 2.85 12.57 -2.71
C ALA A 112 2.49 12.11 -1.29
N GLY A 113 2.75 12.93 -0.29
CA GLY A 113 2.38 12.66 1.10
C GLY A 113 0.87 12.59 1.36
N LEU A 114 0.04 13.15 0.48
CA LEU A 114 -1.43 13.06 0.59
C LEU A 114 -1.96 11.71 0.13
N PHE A 115 -1.18 10.90 -0.58
CA PHE A 115 -1.58 9.59 -1.10
C PHE A 115 -1.18 8.41 -0.20
N GLY A 116 -0.44 8.67 0.88
CA GLY A 116 0.03 7.67 1.80
C GLY A 116 -0.61 7.57 3.17
N PRO A 117 -1.95 7.59 3.35
CA PRO A 117 -2.76 8.74 3.67
C PRO A 117 -2.13 9.65 4.72
N GLY A 118 -2.42 10.94 4.64
CA GLY A 118 -1.81 11.96 5.51
C GLY A 118 -2.35 11.95 6.94
N PRO A 119 -1.67 12.68 7.85
CA PRO A 119 -2.09 12.83 9.24
C PRO A 119 -3.51 13.34 9.40
N ALA A 120 -4.12 12.98 10.54
CA ALA A 120 -5.52 13.28 10.91
C ALA A 120 -6.58 12.66 9.97
N GLY A 121 -6.19 11.62 9.19
CA GLY A 121 -7.06 10.97 8.22
C GLY A 121 -7.70 11.99 7.33
N PRO A 122 -7.08 12.51 6.26
CA PRO A 122 -7.39 13.79 5.65
C PRO A 122 -8.85 14.21 5.83
N PHE A 123 -9.08 15.24 6.64
CA PHE A 123 -10.40 15.73 7.04
C PHE A 123 -11.30 14.73 7.79
N GLY A 124 -10.68 13.82 8.57
CA GLY A 124 -11.40 12.82 9.38
C GLY A 124 -11.79 11.55 8.62
N MET A 125 -11.33 11.37 7.38
CA MET A 125 -11.47 10.09 6.69
C MET A 125 -10.65 9.03 7.41
N ASP A 126 -11.27 7.92 7.78
CA ASP A 126 -10.53 6.73 8.15
C ASP A 126 -10.27 5.84 6.91
N ARG A 127 -9.95 4.60 7.13
CA ARG A 127 -9.54 3.67 6.10
C ARG A 127 -10.55 3.51 4.95
N GLU A 128 -11.84 3.32 5.27
CA GLU A 128 -12.88 3.06 4.28
C GLU A 128 -13.18 4.29 3.43
N GLU A 129 -13.33 5.46 4.05
CA GLU A 129 -13.56 6.72 3.32
C GLU A 129 -12.35 7.05 2.45
N TYR A 130 -11.13 6.85 2.97
CA TYR A 130 -9.94 7.10 2.19
C TYR A 130 -9.80 6.15 1.00
N LEU A 131 -10.11 4.86 1.19
CA LEU A 131 -10.17 3.88 0.10
C LEU A 131 -11.20 4.28 -0.97
N GLY A 132 -12.36 4.76 -0.52
CA GLY A 132 -13.40 5.29 -1.40
C GLY A 132 -12.92 6.49 -2.22
N TRP A 133 -12.22 7.45 -1.59
CA TRP A 133 -11.61 8.56 -2.32
C TRP A 133 -10.55 8.07 -3.32
N LEU A 134 -9.71 7.16 -2.91
CA LEU A 134 -8.58 6.68 -3.71
C LEU A 134 -9.05 6.01 -5.00
N PHE A 135 -10.09 5.16 -4.96
CA PHE A 135 -10.54 4.37 -6.10
C PHE A 135 -11.82 4.86 -6.79
N ALA A 136 -12.66 5.63 -6.10
CA ALA A 136 -13.91 6.15 -6.65
C ALA A 136 -13.99 7.68 -6.62
N GLY A 137 -13.14 8.35 -5.85
CA GLY A 137 -13.08 9.80 -5.74
C GLY A 137 -12.05 10.49 -6.61
N GLY A 138 -11.36 9.76 -7.51
CA GLY A 138 -10.35 10.30 -8.42
C GLY A 138 -8.93 10.34 -7.85
N GLY A 139 -8.69 9.71 -6.69
CA GLY A 139 -7.36 9.71 -6.06
C GLY A 139 -6.28 9.04 -6.91
N LEU A 140 -6.58 7.87 -7.50
CA LEU A 140 -5.64 7.13 -8.34
C LEU A 140 -5.26 7.91 -9.62
N GLU A 141 -6.24 8.58 -10.25
CA GLU A 141 -6.02 9.44 -11.41
C GLU A 141 -5.14 10.64 -11.06
N LEU A 142 -5.40 11.31 -9.93
CA LEU A 142 -4.58 12.42 -9.43
C LEU A 142 -3.15 11.96 -9.13
N TYR A 143 -2.98 10.75 -8.58
CA TYR A 143 -1.66 10.22 -8.30
C TYR A 143 -0.85 9.99 -9.58
N ASN A 144 -1.44 9.36 -10.59
CA ASN A 144 -0.82 9.20 -11.90
C ASN A 144 -0.57 10.55 -12.58
N GLU A 145 -1.47 11.54 -12.42
CA GLU A 145 -1.24 12.89 -12.93
C GLU A 145 0.01 13.52 -12.28
N MET A 146 0.17 13.39 -10.96
CA MET A 146 1.36 13.86 -10.26
C MET A 146 2.64 13.23 -10.82
N LEU A 147 2.68 11.90 -10.93
CA LEU A 147 3.87 11.21 -11.41
C LEU A 147 4.21 11.56 -12.87
N GLN A 148 3.20 11.58 -13.74
CA GLN A 148 3.42 11.71 -15.18
C GLN A 148 3.51 13.16 -15.65
N LYS A 149 2.73 14.09 -15.08
CA LYS A 149 2.70 15.49 -15.54
C LYS A 149 3.56 16.40 -14.67
N GLU A 150 3.43 16.33 -13.33
CA GLU A 150 4.19 17.21 -12.45
C GLU A 150 5.66 16.76 -12.34
N LEU A 151 5.89 15.45 -12.12
CA LEU A 151 7.24 14.88 -12.02
C LEU A 151 7.82 14.43 -13.37
N LYS A 152 7.03 14.44 -14.44
CA LYS A 152 7.41 14.05 -15.80
C LYS A 152 8.05 12.66 -15.88
N MET A 153 7.56 11.73 -15.06
CA MET A 153 8.08 10.38 -14.99
C MET A 153 7.38 9.44 -15.98
N ASN A 154 8.16 8.52 -16.54
CA ASN A 154 7.67 7.49 -17.45
C ASN A 154 7.23 6.24 -16.67
N VAL A 155 6.28 6.42 -15.77
CA VAL A 155 5.74 5.39 -14.89
C VAL A 155 4.22 5.42 -14.87
N VAL A 156 3.61 4.33 -14.39
CA VAL A 156 2.17 4.23 -14.12
C VAL A 156 1.94 3.49 -12.83
N VAL A 157 0.95 3.91 -12.07
CA VAL A 157 0.40 3.18 -10.91
C VAL A 157 -0.99 2.69 -11.30
N PRO A 158 -1.13 1.41 -11.67
CA PRO A 158 -2.42 0.85 -12.07
C PRO A 158 -3.35 0.59 -10.88
N VAL A 159 -2.78 0.45 -9.68
CA VAL A 159 -3.49 0.10 -8.45
C VAL A 159 -2.66 0.46 -7.23
N PHE A 160 -3.33 0.91 -6.18
CA PHE A 160 -2.83 0.81 -4.81
C PHE A 160 -3.15 -0.58 -4.28
N THR A 161 -2.31 -1.08 -3.41
CA THR A 161 -2.37 -2.45 -2.90
C THR A 161 -2.02 -2.48 -1.42
N THR A 162 -1.92 -3.63 -0.82
CA THR A 162 -1.52 -3.86 0.57
C THR A 162 -1.99 -2.77 1.51
N SER A 163 -2.87 -3.09 2.44
CA SER A 163 -3.41 -2.10 3.39
C SER A 163 -3.10 -2.55 4.81
N LEU A 164 -2.66 -1.62 5.65
CA LEU A 164 -2.68 -1.78 7.08
C LEU A 164 -4.06 -1.31 7.59
N PRO A 165 -4.81 -2.16 8.35
CA PRO A 165 -6.22 -1.90 8.63
C PRO A 165 -6.48 -0.92 9.76
N TYR A 166 -5.46 -0.60 10.55
CA TYR A 166 -5.59 0.22 11.75
C TYR A 166 -4.81 1.51 11.64
N TRP A 167 -5.18 2.49 12.47
CA TRP A 167 -4.37 3.66 12.73
C TRP A 167 -3.01 3.20 13.26
N GLU A 168 -1.95 3.71 12.63
CA GLU A 168 -0.60 3.35 13.05
C GLU A 168 -0.31 3.92 14.44
N PRO A 169 0.36 3.17 15.31
CA PRO A 169 0.83 3.66 16.61
C PRO A 169 1.71 4.91 16.50
N LEU A 170 1.74 5.74 17.53
CA LEU A 170 2.69 6.86 17.62
C LEU A 170 4.13 6.37 17.49
N GLY A 171 4.43 5.21 18.09
CA GLY A 171 5.70 4.53 17.89
C GLY A 171 6.36 4.08 19.19
N TRP A 172 7.64 3.77 19.05
CA TRP A 172 8.51 3.19 20.06
C TRP A 172 9.48 4.24 20.62
N PHE A 173 9.65 4.25 21.95
CA PHE A 173 10.46 5.27 22.63
C PHE A 173 11.41 4.65 23.66
N LYS A 174 12.65 5.12 23.70
CA LYS A 174 13.67 4.66 24.67
C LYS A 174 13.31 5.00 26.10
N LYS A 175 12.60 6.12 26.31
CA LYS A 175 12.12 6.57 27.62
C LYS A 175 10.61 6.85 27.53
N PRO A 176 9.86 6.60 28.61
CA PRO A 176 8.47 7.02 28.68
C PRO A 176 8.36 8.54 28.71
N PHE A 177 7.21 9.07 28.25
CA PHE A 177 6.85 10.48 28.35
C PHE A 177 5.37 10.60 28.71
N SER A 178 4.96 11.76 29.25
CA SER A 178 3.63 11.95 29.79
C SER A 178 2.88 13.13 29.15
N ASN A 179 3.55 13.93 28.32
CA ASN A 179 2.99 15.11 27.68
C ASN A 179 3.82 15.52 26.46
N LEU A 180 3.32 16.51 25.71
CA LEU A 180 3.97 17.02 24.50
C LEU A 180 5.36 17.63 24.79
N ASP A 181 5.56 18.29 25.94
CA ASP A 181 6.86 18.93 26.24
C ASP A 181 7.95 17.90 26.47
N ASP A 182 7.63 16.74 27.01
CA ASP A 182 8.58 15.63 27.12
C ASP A 182 8.91 15.05 25.72
N LEU A 183 7.91 14.91 24.85
CA LEU A 183 8.13 14.43 23.49
C LEU A 183 9.00 15.40 22.67
N ARG A 184 8.88 16.70 22.86
CA ARG A 184 9.70 17.74 22.22
C ARG A 184 11.19 17.63 22.53
N LYS A 185 11.56 17.00 23.65
CA LYS A 185 12.95 16.79 24.05
C LYS A 185 13.61 15.62 23.34
N MET A 186 12.82 14.83 22.57
CA MET A 186 13.28 13.63 21.90
C MET A 186 13.52 13.89 20.41
N ARG A 187 14.52 13.19 19.86
CA ARG A 187 14.70 13.10 18.42
C ARG A 187 13.93 11.89 17.90
N PHE A 188 13.03 12.13 16.97
CA PHE A 188 12.07 11.14 16.49
C PHE A 188 12.29 10.79 15.02
N ARG A 189 12.25 9.51 14.67
CA ARG A 189 12.25 9.05 13.28
C ARG A 189 10.82 8.92 12.77
N THR A 190 10.52 9.62 11.71
CA THR A 190 9.26 9.47 10.95
C THR A 190 9.49 9.85 9.50
N SER A 191 8.45 9.73 8.65
CA SER A 191 8.54 10.01 7.21
C SER A 191 7.25 10.66 6.66
N GLY A 192 7.31 11.10 5.40
CA GLY A 192 6.17 11.71 4.72
C GLY A 192 5.69 13.00 5.40
N LEU A 193 4.39 13.28 5.31
CA LEU A 193 3.77 14.46 5.96
C LEU A 193 3.81 14.38 7.49
N GLY A 194 3.93 13.19 8.08
CA GLY A 194 4.14 13.00 9.51
C GLY A 194 5.38 13.73 10.01
N MET A 195 6.44 13.79 9.19
CA MET A 195 7.65 14.54 9.51
C MET A 195 7.36 16.05 9.64
N GLU A 196 6.66 16.64 8.68
CA GLU A 196 6.34 18.08 8.72
C GLU A 196 5.38 18.42 9.86
N MET A 197 4.42 17.54 10.16
CA MET A 197 3.54 17.66 11.32
C MET A 197 4.35 17.67 12.63
N MET A 198 5.24 16.69 12.83
CA MET A 198 6.06 16.62 14.05
C MET A 198 7.01 17.80 14.20
N LYS A 199 7.61 18.30 13.10
CA LYS A 199 8.40 19.55 13.11
C LYS A 199 7.57 20.75 13.55
N THR A 200 6.33 20.86 13.03
CA THR A 200 5.40 21.94 13.38
C THR A 200 4.99 21.88 14.86
N MET A 201 4.98 20.69 15.47
CA MET A 201 4.79 20.50 16.90
C MET A 201 6.04 20.84 17.73
N GLY A 202 7.17 21.16 17.11
CA GLY A 202 8.44 21.46 17.76
C GLY A 202 9.32 20.25 18.10
N ILE A 203 9.07 19.10 17.48
CA ILE A 203 9.83 17.87 17.70
C ILE A 203 10.98 17.79 16.69
N SER A 204 12.18 17.41 17.15
CA SER A 204 13.32 17.14 16.27
C SER A 204 13.09 15.82 15.51
N VAL A 205 13.11 15.85 14.18
CA VAL A 205 12.81 14.67 13.37
C VAL A 205 13.87 14.36 12.32
N VAL A 206 13.95 13.08 11.96
CA VAL A 206 14.80 12.57 10.88
C VAL A 206 14.07 11.49 10.11
N THR A 207 14.32 11.39 8.80
CA THR A 207 13.85 10.27 7.98
C THR A 207 15.00 9.29 7.76
N LEU A 208 14.71 8.00 7.99
CA LEU A 208 15.65 6.88 7.79
C LEU A 208 14.91 5.76 7.04
N ALA A 209 15.62 5.06 6.17
CA ALA A 209 15.12 3.84 5.55
C ALA A 209 14.87 2.74 6.60
N GLY A 210 13.93 1.80 6.33
CA GLY A 210 13.51 0.81 7.33
C GLY A 210 14.65 0.02 7.95
N GLY A 211 15.63 -0.41 7.16
CA GLY A 211 16.80 -1.14 7.68
C GLY A 211 17.74 -0.33 8.59
N GLU A 212 17.60 1.00 8.62
CA GLU A 212 18.44 1.90 9.43
C GLU A 212 17.80 2.27 10.77
N VAL A 213 16.50 1.99 10.96
CA VAL A 213 15.73 2.46 12.12
C VAL A 213 16.22 1.82 13.42
N ILE A 214 16.32 0.49 13.47
CA ILE A 214 16.79 -0.23 14.66
C ILE A 214 18.22 0.15 15.02
N PRO A 215 19.19 0.14 14.08
CA PRO A 215 20.54 0.62 14.36
C PRO A 215 20.60 2.07 14.88
N ALA A 216 19.72 2.95 14.42
CA ALA A 216 19.67 4.34 14.88
C ALA A 216 19.14 4.44 16.31
N LEU A 217 18.12 3.67 16.69
CA LEU A 217 17.61 3.55 18.05
C LEU A 217 18.69 2.97 19.00
N GLU A 218 19.37 1.89 18.59
CA GLU A 218 20.43 1.27 19.41
C GLU A 218 21.54 2.27 19.75
N ARG A 219 22.04 2.98 18.75
CA ARG A 219 23.12 3.98 18.94
C ARG A 219 22.65 5.28 19.63
N GLY A 220 21.34 5.45 19.86
CA GLY A 220 20.78 6.68 20.41
C GLY A 220 20.83 7.88 19.45
N ALA A 221 20.96 7.64 18.15
CA ALA A 221 20.83 8.68 17.12
C ALA A 221 19.40 9.23 17.06
N VAL A 222 18.42 8.43 17.48
CA VAL A 222 17.05 8.83 17.76
C VAL A 222 16.59 8.21 19.09
N GLU A 223 15.71 8.90 19.81
CA GLU A 223 15.10 8.41 21.05
C GLU A 223 13.73 7.78 20.84
N GLY A 224 13.12 8.03 19.68
CA GLY A 224 11.86 7.41 19.28
C GLY A 224 11.79 7.16 17.79
N ALA A 225 10.98 6.19 17.39
CA ALA A 225 10.72 5.88 15.98
C ALA A 225 9.36 5.23 15.82
N GLU A 226 8.71 5.51 14.70
CA GLU A 226 7.56 4.77 14.22
C GLU A 226 7.97 3.84 13.06
N TRP A 227 7.15 2.84 12.82
CA TRP A 227 7.28 2.03 11.62
C TRP A 227 5.90 1.70 11.02
N ALA A 228 5.13 0.81 11.68
CA ALA A 228 3.82 0.41 11.16
C ALA A 228 2.88 0.01 12.33
N VAL A 229 2.47 -1.25 12.36
CA VAL A 229 1.57 -1.84 13.35
C VAL A 229 2.25 -2.99 14.11
N PRO A 230 1.71 -3.51 15.23
CA PRO A 230 2.40 -4.47 16.09
C PRO A 230 3.01 -5.67 15.37
N SER A 231 2.30 -6.26 14.39
CA SER A 231 2.78 -7.44 13.65
C SER A 231 4.01 -7.15 12.76
N HIS A 232 4.13 -5.93 12.26
CA HIS A 232 5.29 -5.48 11.50
C HIS A 232 6.45 -5.11 12.44
N ASP A 233 6.14 -4.42 13.51
CA ASP A 233 7.11 -3.86 14.45
C ASP A 233 7.85 -4.95 15.23
N ILE A 234 7.15 -6.04 15.59
CA ILE A 234 7.78 -7.19 16.26
C ILE A 234 8.81 -7.87 15.36
N LEU A 235 8.53 -8.00 14.06
CA LEU A 235 9.46 -8.58 13.07
C LEU A 235 10.65 -7.67 12.79
N MET A 236 10.48 -6.36 12.91
CA MET A 236 11.60 -5.40 12.84
C MET A 236 12.50 -5.44 14.06
N GLY A 237 12.04 -5.98 15.19
CA GLY A 237 12.82 -6.13 16.40
C GLY A 237 12.82 -4.92 17.33
N PHE A 238 11.86 -4.00 17.22
CA PHE A 238 11.75 -2.82 18.10
C PHE A 238 11.78 -3.19 19.58
N HIS A 239 11.09 -4.27 19.95
CA HIS A 239 11.04 -4.78 21.32
C HIS A 239 12.39 -5.18 21.90
N ASN A 240 13.42 -5.40 21.09
CA ASN A 240 14.76 -5.71 21.56
C ASN A 240 15.52 -4.45 22.03
N VAL A 241 15.17 -3.27 21.49
CA VAL A 241 15.89 -2.01 21.75
C VAL A 241 15.12 -1.03 22.62
N THR A 242 13.80 -1.18 22.74
CA THR A 242 12.94 -0.36 23.62
C THR A 242 11.71 -1.12 24.10
N LYS A 243 11.12 -0.66 25.22
CA LYS A 243 9.92 -1.28 25.82
C LYS A 243 8.72 -0.35 25.93
N ASN A 244 8.84 0.90 25.46
CA ASN A 244 7.74 1.87 25.56
C ASN A 244 7.10 2.04 24.18
N TYR A 245 5.88 1.57 24.01
CA TYR A 245 5.11 1.59 22.77
C TYR A 245 3.82 2.37 22.98
N TYR A 246 3.64 3.46 22.23
CA TYR A 246 2.53 4.40 22.41
C TYR A 246 1.49 4.25 21.30
N MET A 247 0.21 4.08 21.69
CA MET A 247 -0.95 4.05 20.80
C MET A 247 -2.23 4.49 21.54
N PRO A 248 -3.30 4.97 20.87
CA PRO A 248 -3.37 5.22 19.41
C PRO A 248 -2.61 6.47 18.98
N ASP A 249 -2.59 6.73 17.67
CA ASP A 249 -2.05 7.96 17.10
C ASP A 249 -2.98 8.52 16.00
N LEU A 250 -2.82 9.79 15.64
CA LEU A 250 -3.57 10.43 14.56
C LEU A 250 -2.71 10.69 13.31
N ARG A 251 -1.48 10.19 13.28
CA ARG A 251 -0.55 10.42 12.18
C ARG A 251 -0.98 9.76 10.89
N GLN A 252 -1.50 8.53 10.96
CA GLN A 252 -1.81 7.75 9.77
C GLN A 252 -2.97 6.78 10.03
N PRO A 253 -4.16 7.02 9.42
CA PRO A 253 -5.37 6.21 9.69
C PRO A 253 -5.34 4.84 9.04
N ALA A 254 -4.51 4.69 8.02
CA ALA A 254 -4.25 3.45 7.28
C ALA A 254 -2.95 3.62 6.51
N SER A 255 -2.45 2.56 5.90
CA SER A 255 -1.35 2.65 4.93
C SER A 255 -1.73 1.88 3.69
N TYR A 256 -1.67 2.53 2.52
CA TYR A 256 -1.81 1.89 1.22
C TYR A 256 -0.48 1.94 0.50
N GLN A 257 -0.04 0.77 0.05
CA GLN A 257 1.15 0.66 -0.76
C GLN A 257 0.79 0.81 -2.22
N GLU A 258 1.77 1.11 -3.05
CA GLU A 258 1.60 1.28 -4.47
C GLU A 258 2.40 0.25 -5.27
N VAL A 259 1.91 -0.09 -6.45
CA VAL A 259 2.70 -0.77 -7.48
C VAL A 259 3.03 0.25 -8.56
N VAL A 260 4.27 0.71 -8.59
CA VAL A 260 4.76 1.60 -9.66
C VAL A 260 5.41 0.76 -10.74
N ILE A 261 4.98 0.93 -11.98
CA ILE A 261 5.43 0.16 -13.13
C ILE A 261 6.04 1.12 -14.17
N ASN A 262 7.16 0.74 -14.78
CA ASN A 262 7.68 1.44 -15.93
C ASN A 262 6.62 1.46 -17.05
N LYS A 263 6.31 2.65 -17.57
CA LYS A 263 5.18 2.82 -18.50
C LYS A 263 5.34 2.01 -19.78
N LYS A 264 6.56 1.89 -20.31
CA LYS A 264 6.82 1.06 -21.50
C LYS A 264 6.49 -0.41 -21.21
N LYS A 265 6.92 -0.93 -20.06
CA LYS A 265 6.63 -2.32 -19.64
C LYS A 265 5.14 -2.55 -19.43
N TRP A 266 4.43 -1.57 -18.88
CA TRP A 266 2.99 -1.61 -18.75
C TRP A 266 2.29 -1.63 -20.09
N ASP A 267 2.71 -0.77 -21.03
CA ASP A 267 2.08 -0.66 -22.35
C ASP A 267 2.29 -1.94 -23.20
N GLU A 268 3.39 -2.67 -23.01
CA GLU A 268 3.68 -3.95 -23.65
C GLU A 268 2.72 -5.08 -23.22
N LEU A 269 2.06 -4.97 -22.05
CA LEU A 269 1.13 -6.00 -21.58
C LEU A 269 -0.18 -5.98 -22.37
N PRO A 270 -0.72 -7.17 -22.71
CA PRO A 270 -2.09 -7.28 -23.20
C PRO A 270 -3.11 -6.93 -22.11
N ASN A 271 -4.32 -6.57 -22.52
CA ASN A 271 -5.34 -6.02 -21.63
C ASN A 271 -5.75 -6.97 -20.50
N ASP A 272 -5.75 -8.26 -20.73
CA ASP A 272 -6.07 -9.26 -19.71
C ASP A 272 -5.00 -9.32 -18.60
N LEU A 273 -3.70 -9.22 -18.94
CA LEU A 273 -2.64 -9.13 -17.94
C LEU A 273 -2.68 -7.80 -17.17
N LYS A 274 -3.03 -6.68 -17.84
CA LYS A 274 -3.28 -5.40 -17.16
C LYS A 274 -4.44 -5.50 -16.16
N ALA A 275 -5.51 -6.19 -16.52
CA ALA A 275 -6.63 -6.44 -15.63
C ALA A 275 -6.22 -7.31 -14.44
N ILE A 276 -5.43 -8.37 -14.66
CA ILE A 276 -4.91 -9.25 -13.60
C ILE A 276 -4.10 -8.44 -12.58
N VAL A 277 -3.17 -7.58 -13.01
CA VAL A 277 -2.37 -6.74 -12.09
C VAL A 277 -3.28 -5.85 -11.23
N LYS A 278 -4.28 -5.21 -11.83
CA LYS A 278 -5.23 -4.35 -11.11
C LYS A 278 -6.03 -5.13 -10.07
N TRP A 279 -6.63 -6.24 -10.47
CA TRP A 279 -7.50 -7.01 -9.58
C TRP A 279 -6.71 -7.80 -8.53
N ALA A 280 -5.51 -8.29 -8.84
CA ALA A 280 -4.62 -8.88 -7.84
C ALA A 280 -4.22 -7.85 -6.77
N GLY A 281 -3.92 -6.60 -7.16
CA GLY A 281 -3.64 -5.53 -6.20
C GLY A 281 -4.82 -5.22 -5.28
N MET A 282 -6.05 -5.18 -5.82
CA MET A 282 -7.26 -5.02 -5.00
C MET A 282 -7.53 -6.22 -4.07
N ALA A 283 -7.31 -7.45 -4.56
CA ALA A 283 -7.44 -8.66 -3.75
C ALA A 283 -6.42 -8.67 -2.60
N GLU A 284 -5.21 -8.17 -2.84
CA GLU A 284 -4.16 -8.09 -1.82
C GLU A 284 -4.53 -7.12 -0.67
N ILE A 285 -5.27 -6.04 -0.94
CA ILE A 285 -5.81 -5.16 0.11
C ILE A 285 -6.68 -5.99 1.07
N ILE A 286 -7.59 -6.80 0.56
CA ILE A 286 -8.50 -7.62 1.37
C ILE A 286 -7.72 -8.71 2.12
N ARG A 287 -6.81 -9.40 1.42
CA ARG A 287 -5.97 -10.45 2.01
C ARG A 287 -5.17 -9.90 3.19
N MET A 288 -4.40 -8.82 2.99
CA MET A 288 -3.59 -8.23 4.05
C MET A 288 -4.44 -7.68 5.19
N THR A 289 -5.59 -7.06 4.89
CA THR A 289 -6.51 -6.62 5.94
C THR A 289 -6.94 -7.78 6.84
N ALA A 290 -7.36 -8.90 6.26
CA ALA A 290 -7.81 -10.07 7.02
C ALA A 290 -6.67 -10.66 7.89
N TYR A 291 -5.48 -10.80 7.30
CA TYR A 291 -4.31 -11.31 8.05
C TYR A 291 -3.84 -10.34 9.13
N SER A 292 -3.81 -9.04 8.86
CA SER A 292 -3.34 -8.04 9.84
C SER A 292 -4.22 -8.00 11.09
N VAL A 293 -5.54 -8.18 10.97
CA VAL A 293 -6.44 -8.22 12.14
C VAL A 293 -6.02 -9.32 13.14
N ASP A 294 -5.74 -10.51 12.64
CA ASP A 294 -5.30 -11.64 13.48
C ASP A 294 -3.85 -11.45 13.96
N LEU A 295 -2.95 -11.10 13.04
CA LEU A 295 -1.52 -10.96 13.35
C LEU A 295 -1.25 -9.82 14.33
N ASP A 296 -1.91 -8.67 14.19
CA ASP A 296 -1.69 -7.52 15.07
C ASP A 296 -2.16 -7.80 16.50
N SER A 297 -3.32 -8.44 16.65
CA SER A 297 -3.82 -8.81 17.98
C SER A 297 -2.90 -9.79 18.69
N LYS A 298 -2.39 -10.80 18.00
CA LYS A 298 -1.41 -11.77 18.52
C LYS A 298 -0.07 -11.11 18.84
N ALA A 299 0.42 -10.26 17.94
CA ALA A 299 1.69 -9.57 18.14
C ALA A 299 1.64 -8.59 19.32
N ALA A 300 0.55 -7.84 19.48
CA ALA A 300 0.37 -6.96 20.65
C ALA A 300 0.39 -7.75 21.96
N GLU A 301 -0.35 -8.85 22.02
CA GLU A 301 -0.34 -9.74 23.19
C GLU A 301 1.05 -10.34 23.48
N GLU A 302 1.77 -10.77 22.43
CA GLU A 302 3.12 -11.31 22.55
C GLU A 302 4.12 -10.26 23.04
N LEU A 303 4.06 -9.04 22.49
CA LEU A 303 4.88 -7.91 22.92
C LEU A 303 4.73 -7.63 24.41
N GLU A 304 3.50 -7.62 24.94
CA GLU A 304 3.24 -7.40 26.37
C GLU A 304 3.67 -8.61 27.22
N LYS A 305 3.17 -9.81 26.90
CA LYS A 305 3.30 -10.97 27.78
C LYS A 305 4.67 -11.65 27.74
N LYS A 306 5.29 -11.71 26.53
CA LYS A 306 6.58 -12.41 26.37
C LYS A 306 7.77 -11.46 26.36
N HIS A 307 7.61 -10.24 25.80
CA HIS A 307 8.71 -9.31 25.62
C HIS A 307 8.73 -8.16 26.63
N GLY A 308 7.72 -8.08 27.52
CA GLY A 308 7.64 -7.07 28.58
C GLY A 308 7.50 -5.64 28.05
N VAL A 309 6.92 -5.49 26.86
CA VAL A 309 6.63 -4.18 26.26
C VAL A 309 5.48 -3.53 27.03
N LYS A 310 5.62 -2.25 27.32
CA LYS A 310 4.59 -1.43 27.94
C LYS A 310 3.84 -0.69 26.84
N ILE A 311 2.65 -1.17 26.49
CA ILE A 311 1.73 -0.48 25.60
C ILE A 311 1.09 0.66 26.40
N GLN A 312 1.36 1.90 25.99
CA GLN A 312 0.97 3.11 26.69
C GLN A 312 -0.01 3.92 25.84
N THR A 313 -0.94 4.61 26.49
CA THR A 313 -1.83 5.54 25.79
C THR A 313 -1.10 6.82 25.42
N THR A 314 -1.22 7.24 24.18
CA THR A 314 -0.68 8.54 23.73
C THR A 314 -1.36 9.67 24.50
N PRO A 315 -0.61 10.60 25.08
CA PRO A 315 -1.17 11.71 25.84
C PRO A 315 -2.13 12.57 24.99
N PRO A 316 -3.30 12.97 25.52
CA PRO A 316 -4.30 13.72 24.76
C PRO A 316 -3.83 15.08 24.21
N ASP A 317 -2.87 15.73 24.87
CA ASP A 317 -2.27 16.97 24.39
C ASP A 317 -1.42 16.75 23.13
N VAL A 318 -0.76 15.60 23.00
CA VAL A 318 -0.05 15.18 21.78
C VAL A 318 -1.03 15.03 20.62
N LEU A 319 -2.12 14.28 20.82
CA LEU A 319 -3.14 14.07 19.77
C LEU A 319 -3.78 15.40 19.31
N LYS A 320 -4.11 16.28 20.24
CA LYS A 320 -4.62 17.62 19.91
C LYS A 320 -3.61 18.47 19.14
N ALA A 321 -2.34 18.39 19.53
CA ALA A 321 -1.27 19.13 18.85
C ALA A 321 -1.04 18.61 17.43
N GLN A 322 -1.20 17.31 17.18
CA GLN A 322 -1.11 16.72 15.83
C GLN A 322 -2.15 17.32 14.88
N VAL A 323 -3.43 17.39 15.29
CA VAL A 323 -4.49 17.99 14.47
C VAL A 323 -4.20 19.45 14.16
N ALA A 324 -3.84 20.25 15.18
CA ALA A 324 -3.50 21.66 14.99
C ALA A 324 -2.24 21.88 14.12
N ALA A 325 -1.28 20.96 14.18
CA ALA A 325 -0.06 21.04 13.39
C ALA A 325 -0.32 20.67 11.92
N ILE A 326 -1.13 19.64 11.66
CA ILE A 326 -1.38 19.22 10.27
C ILE A 326 -2.19 20.25 9.49
N ASP A 327 -3.12 20.97 10.13
CA ASP A 327 -3.84 22.08 9.50
C ASP A 327 -2.86 23.15 8.98
N LYS A 328 -1.87 23.51 9.80
CA LYS A 328 -0.82 24.47 9.41
C LYS A 328 0.05 23.93 8.27
N VAL A 329 0.40 22.64 8.30
CA VAL A 329 1.18 21.99 7.22
C VAL A 329 0.38 22.00 5.92
N TYR A 330 -0.90 21.63 5.97
CA TYR A 330 -1.77 21.61 4.78
C TYR A 330 -1.91 23.01 4.17
N GLU A 331 -2.13 24.04 5.00
CA GLU A 331 -2.21 25.42 4.54
C GLU A 331 -0.89 25.90 3.90
N ALA A 332 0.24 25.67 4.58
CA ALA A 332 1.54 26.08 4.09
C ALA A 332 1.95 25.37 2.79
N GLU A 333 1.69 24.07 2.69
CA GLU A 333 2.02 23.30 1.48
C GLU A 333 1.08 23.64 0.31
N ALA A 334 -0.21 23.88 0.58
CA ALA A 334 -1.15 24.31 -0.46
C ALA A 334 -0.80 25.68 -1.06
N GLN A 335 -0.22 26.59 -0.27
CA GLN A 335 0.26 27.89 -0.77
C GLN A 335 1.50 27.76 -1.66
N LYS A 336 2.39 26.79 -1.39
CA LYS A 336 3.64 26.59 -2.12
C LYS A 336 3.47 25.71 -3.36
N ASN A 337 2.57 24.74 -3.33
CA ASN A 337 2.40 23.74 -4.35
C ASN A 337 0.95 23.70 -4.84
N PRO A 338 0.65 24.26 -6.03
CA PRO A 338 -0.71 24.27 -6.59
C PRO A 338 -1.27 22.84 -6.78
N PHE A 339 -0.42 21.87 -7.08
CA PHE A 339 -0.87 20.48 -7.23
C PHE A 339 -1.25 19.88 -5.87
N PHE A 340 -0.51 20.18 -4.81
CA PHE A 340 -0.90 19.83 -3.44
C PHE A 340 -2.28 20.40 -3.08
N ALA A 341 -2.50 21.69 -3.38
CA ALA A 341 -3.79 22.34 -3.16
C ALA A 341 -4.93 21.66 -3.92
N LYS A 342 -4.67 21.24 -5.17
CA LYS A 342 -5.64 20.50 -6.00
C LYS A 342 -6.03 19.16 -5.36
N VAL A 343 -5.03 18.36 -4.93
CA VAL A 343 -5.27 17.06 -4.28
C VAL A 343 -5.99 17.24 -2.95
N LEU A 344 -5.51 18.19 -2.12
CA LEU A 344 -6.11 18.49 -0.81
C LEU A 344 -7.58 18.91 -0.95
N LYS A 345 -7.89 19.73 -1.95
CA LYS A 345 -9.28 20.11 -2.26
C LYS A 345 -10.14 18.92 -2.63
N SER A 346 -9.62 18.02 -3.49
CA SER A 346 -10.31 16.78 -3.87
C SER A 346 -10.62 15.91 -2.66
N GLN A 347 -9.67 15.74 -1.74
CA GLN A 347 -9.87 15.02 -0.49
C GLN A 347 -10.93 15.69 0.39
N LYS A 348 -10.86 17.01 0.54
CA LYS A 348 -11.84 17.79 1.35
C LYS A 348 -13.25 17.69 0.79
N ASP A 349 -13.41 17.82 -0.53
CA ASP A 349 -14.71 17.73 -1.21
C ASP A 349 -15.31 16.31 -1.03
N PHE A 350 -14.49 15.26 -1.12
CA PHE A 350 -14.96 13.89 -0.87
C PHE A 350 -15.31 13.67 0.60
N ALA A 351 -14.43 14.06 1.52
CA ALA A 351 -14.61 13.91 2.96
C ALA A 351 -15.85 14.64 3.48
N SER A 352 -16.16 15.83 2.93
CA SER A 352 -17.30 16.65 3.37
C SER A 352 -18.66 15.94 3.29
N ARG A 353 -18.79 14.92 2.42
CA ARG A 353 -19.99 14.09 2.30
C ARG A 353 -19.81 12.70 2.91
N ALA A 354 -18.62 12.09 2.77
CA ALA A 354 -18.38 10.73 3.20
C ALA A 354 -18.27 10.61 4.73
N VAL A 355 -17.50 11.50 5.37
CA VAL A 355 -17.27 11.47 6.82
C VAL A 355 -18.54 11.72 7.63
N PRO A 356 -19.35 12.77 7.38
CA PRO A 356 -20.63 12.97 8.10
C PRO A 356 -21.63 11.82 7.86
N HIS A 357 -21.61 11.19 6.67
CA HIS A 357 -22.43 10.03 6.42
C HIS A 357 -22.00 8.82 7.26
N ALA A 358 -20.71 8.52 7.27
CA ALA A 358 -20.15 7.43 8.08
C ALA A 358 -20.47 7.59 9.56
N GLN A 359 -20.35 8.81 10.10
CA GLN A 359 -20.72 9.10 11.50
C GLN A 359 -22.19 8.82 11.81
N LYS A 360 -23.10 9.02 10.86
CA LYS A 360 -24.53 8.76 11.06
C LYS A 360 -24.88 7.27 11.04
N ILE A 361 -24.19 6.47 10.26
CA ILE A 361 -24.52 5.04 10.07
C ILE A 361 -23.69 4.12 10.96
N ARG A 362 -22.53 4.54 11.44
CA ARG A 362 -21.72 3.73 12.37
C ARG A 362 -22.40 3.65 13.71
N PRO A 363 -22.68 2.42 14.20
CA PRO A 363 -23.25 2.28 15.54
C PRO A 363 -22.20 2.65 16.60
N PRO A 364 -22.63 3.06 17.81
CA PRO A 364 -21.71 3.27 18.94
C PRO A 364 -21.19 1.92 19.44
N ILE A 365 -20.19 1.39 18.75
CA ILE A 365 -19.63 0.04 19.00
C ILE A 365 -19.12 -0.14 20.44
N GLU A 366 -18.80 0.96 21.13
CA GLU A 366 -18.35 0.98 22.52
C GLU A 366 -19.40 0.37 23.47
N VAL A 367 -20.68 0.47 23.14
CA VAL A 367 -21.77 -0.17 23.91
C VAL A 367 -21.61 -1.70 23.86
N VAL A 368 -21.32 -2.26 22.67
CA VAL A 368 -21.13 -3.68 22.46
C VAL A 368 -19.82 -4.15 23.09
N VAL A 369 -18.73 -3.39 22.90
CA VAL A 369 -17.41 -3.68 23.50
C VAL A 369 -17.51 -3.68 25.04
N ALA A 370 -18.21 -2.68 25.63
CA ALA A 370 -18.39 -2.63 27.08
C ALA A 370 -19.20 -3.81 27.62
N HIS A 371 -20.18 -4.31 26.87
CA HIS A 371 -20.98 -5.45 27.26
C HIS A 371 -20.16 -6.74 27.32
N TYR A 372 -19.33 -7.01 26.33
CA TYR A 372 -18.60 -8.29 26.25
C TYR A 372 -17.21 -8.27 26.92
N TRP A 373 -16.52 -7.12 26.93
CA TRP A 373 -15.08 -7.08 27.22
C TRP A 373 -14.66 -6.15 28.36
N LYS A 374 -15.49 -5.16 28.76
CA LYS A 374 -15.24 -4.37 29.97
C LYS A 374 -16.02 -4.97 31.14
N LYS A 375 -15.33 -5.71 31.98
CA LYS A 375 -15.82 -6.14 33.29
C LYS A 375 -15.44 -5.11 34.35
#